data_0ac31bdb056a739da74bb8869e4703d9
#
_entry.id   0ac31bdb056a739da74bb8869e4703d9
#
_cell.length_a   1.000
_cell.length_b   1.000
_cell.length_c   1.000
_cell.angle_alpha   90.00
_cell.angle_beta   90.00
_cell.angle_gamma   90.00
#
_symmetry.space_group_name_H-M   'P 1'
#
loop_
_entity.id
_entity.type
_entity.pdbx_description
1 polymer ?
#
loop_
_entity_poly.entity_id
_entity_poly.type
_entity_poly.pdbx_seq_one_letter_code
_entity_poly.pdbx_strand_id
1 'polypeptide(L)'
;TSAYLTGTRPKAIIVAGGGPYEGNALWPATLKVSQYAYNALMYQGYSKDDIWLISPVAELDFDGNGLLDDVDADATPENLEFAITEWAQNASALIVYLTDHGGYGEFVLNATGAESQLVGVGQLDQWFDTLQSDSGARITLIYDACQSGTFVDGLLPPDGTERIVLTSASNEPALFLEGGVLSFSYQFWAAVFYKGNFYDAYLAARDQMQAEQRPLLDANGNGIANEKEDKLLVQGITIGRGAVAASVPP
;
A
#
# COMPACT_ATOMS: atom_id res chain seq x y z
N THR A 1 13.51 -24.33 28.08
CA THR A 1 12.80 -24.24 26.77
C THR A 1 12.02 -22.92 26.79
N SER A 2 12.63 -21.90 26.20
CA SER A 2 12.01 -20.58 26.06
C SER A 2 10.98 -20.72 24.94
N ALA A 3 9.69 -20.64 25.29
CA ALA A 3 8.64 -20.49 24.29
C ALA A 3 8.83 -19.10 23.67
N TYR A 4 9.33 -19.03 22.47
CA TYR A 4 9.23 -17.85 21.65
C TYR A 4 7.74 -17.62 21.41
N LEU A 5 7.19 -16.63 22.09
CA LEU A 5 5.90 -16.06 21.70
C LEU A 5 6.13 -15.51 20.28
N THR A 6 5.60 -16.21 19.30
CA THR A 6 5.46 -15.69 17.94
C THR A 6 4.48 -14.55 18.01
N GLY A 7 4.96 -13.36 18.41
CA GLY A 7 4.15 -12.16 18.39
C GLY A 7 3.76 -11.86 16.95
N THR A 8 2.47 -11.71 16.72
CA THR A 8 1.95 -11.20 15.45
C THR A 8 2.60 -9.85 15.16
N ARG A 9 3.15 -9.69 13.95
CA ARG A 9 3.85 -8.47 13.53
C ARG A 9 3.07 -7.77 12.43
N PRO A 10 3.15 -6.44 12.33
CA PRO A 10 2.63 -5.78 11.15
C PRO A 10 3.46 -6.17 9.92
N LYS A 11 2.77 -6.36 8.81
CA LYS A 11 3.37 -6.70 7.52
C LYS A 11 2.96 -5.71 6.45
N ALA A 12 3.70 -5.67 5.35
CA ALA A 12 3.40 -4.82 4.21
C ALA A 12 3.59 -5.58 2.89
N ILE A 13 2.68 -5.38 1.95
CA ILE A 13 2.80 -5.80 0.57
C ILE A 13 2.96 -4.55 -0.28
N ILE A 14 4.00 -4.50 -1.10
CA ILE A 14 4.24 -3.42 -2.07
C ILE A 14 4.09 -4.02 -3.47
N VAL A 15 3.25 -3.43 -4.30
CA VAL A 15 3.09 -3.82 -5.70
C VAL A 15 3.54 -2.66 -6.59
N ALA A 16 4.72 -2.81 -7.20
CA ALA A 16 5.19 -1.97 -8.30
C ALA A 16 4.61 -2.53 -9.60
N GLY A 17 3.43 -2.07 -10.01
CA GLY A 17 2.68 -2.62 -11.13
C GLY A 17 3.16 -2.18 -12.51
N GLY A 18 2.42 -2.58 -13.56
CA GLY A 18 2.60 -2.18 -14.95
C GLY A 18 3.83 -2.79 -15.63
N GLY A 19 5.01 -2.43 -15.18
CA GLY A 19 6.29 -2.92 -15.70
C GLY A 19 6.84 -2.15 -16.90
N PRO A 20 8.07 -2.51 -17.34
CA PRO A 20 8.80 -1.81 -18.42
C PRO A 20 8.37 -2.31 -19.79
N TYR A 21 7.28 -1.82 -20.33
CA TYR A 21 6.88 -2.07 -21.72
C TYR A 21 6.96 -0.79 -22.56
N GLU A 22 7.03 -0.96 -23.88
CA GLU A 22 7.09 0.16 -24.80
C GLU A 22 5.85 1.06 -24.65
N GLY A 23 6.07 2.33 -24.31
CA GLY A 23 4.99 3.30 -24.05
C GLY A 23 4.63 3.49 -22.58
N ASN A 24 5.11 2.66 -21.64
CA ASN A 24 4.94 2.92 -20.21
C ASN A 24 5.95 3.97 -19.71
N ALA A 25 5.62 5.25 -19.90
CA ALA A 25 6.41 6.35 -19.34
C ALA A 25 6.33 6.47 -17.82
N LEU A 26 5.38 5.75 -17.19
CA LEU A 26 5.16 5.80 -15.74
C LEU A 26 6.14 4.91 -14.97
N TRP A 27 6.64 3.83 -15.59
CA TRP A 27 7.47 2.83 -14.91
C TRP A 27 8.65 3.38 -14.08
N PRO A 28 9.45 4.36 -14.55
CA PRO A 28 10.52 4.95 -13.73
C PRO A 28 10.00 5.65 -12.46
N ALA A 29 8.81 6.25 -12.53
CA ALA A 29 8.18 6.87 -11.37
C ALA A 29 7.63 5.81 -10.41
N THR A 30 6.99 4.76 -10.93
CA THR A 30 6.52 3.60 -10.16
C THR A 30 7.65 2.96 -9.35
N LEU A 31 8.80 2.69 -9.98
CA LEU A 31 9.98 2.18 -9.27
C LEU A 31 10.43 3.12 -8.15
N LYS A 32 10.53 4.41 -8.45
CA LYS A 32 10.98 5.41 -7.47
C LYS A 32 10.07 5.45 -6.24
N VAL A 33 8.74 5.53 -6.43
CA VAL A 33 7.82 5.65 -5.31
C VAL A 33 7.67 4.34 -4.54
N SER A 34 7.79 3.19 -5.23
CA SER A 34 7.79 1.86 -4.58
C SER A 34 9.05 1.65 -3.74
N GLN A 35 10.23 2.01 -4.26
CA GLN A 35 11.48 1.99 -3.50
C GLN A 35 11.42 2.93 -2.29
N TYR A 36 10.81 4.11 -2.47
CA TYR A 36 10.66 5.05 -1.35
C TYR A 36 9.71 4.49 -0.27
N ALA A 37 8.62 3.84 -0.66
CA ALA A 37 7.73 3.13 0.26
C ALA A 37 8.48 2.05 1.05
N TYR A 38 9.25 1.21 0.35
CA TYR A 38 10.07 0.16 0.94
C TYR A 38 11.03 0.74 1.99
N ASN A 39 11.79 1.77 1.62
CA ASN A 39 12.74 2.42 2.52
C ASN A 39 12.04 3.16 3.70
N ALA A 40 10.86 3.75 3.47
CA ALA A 40 10.09 4.36 4.55
C ALA A 40 9.63 3.32 5.58
N LEU A 41 9.13 2.17 5.13
CA LEU A 41 8.75 1.06 6.00
C LEU A 41 9.95 0.50 6.78
N MET A 42 11.09 0.28 6.10
CA MET A 42 12.33 -0.16 6.76
C MET A 42 12.76 0.84 7.85
N TYR A 43 12.72 2.14 7.56
CA TYR A 43 13.07 3.19 8.52
C TYR A 43 12.10 3.22 9.71
N GLN A 44 10.82 2.90 9.49
CA GLN A 44 9.80 2.77 10.54
C GLN A 44 9.83 1.42 11.26
N GLY A 45 10.86 0.61 11.04
CA GLY A 45 11.15 -0.59 11.83
C GLY A 45 10.62 -1.90 11.26
N TYR A 46 10.10 -1.92 10.04
CA TYR A 46 9.88 -3.18 9.31
C TYR A 46 11.24 -3.80 8.95
N SER A 47 11.33 -5.11 8.94
CA SER A 47 12.46 -5.83 8.36
C SER A 47 12.10 -6.30 6.94
N LYS A 48 13.09 -6.74 6.16
CA LYS A 48 12.85 -7.35 4.84
C LYS A 48 11.81 -8.49 4.93
N ASP A 49 11.87 -9.31 5.96
CA ASP A 49 10.91 -10.41 6.19
C ASP A 49 9.47 -9.94 6.49
N ASP A 50 9.27 -8.67 6.83
CA ASP A 50 7.95 -8.09 7.09
C ASP A 50 7.37 -7.37 5.84
N ILE A 51 8.12 -7.29 4.75
CA ILE A 51 7.73 -6.64 3.49
C ILE A 51 7.73 -7.71 2.38
N TRP A 52 6.66 -7.78 1.61
CA TRP A 52 6.55 -8.60 0.41
C TRP A 52 6.47 -7.69 -0.81
N LEU A 53 7.53 -7.70 -1.63
CA LEU A 53 7.62 -6.87 -2.83
C LEU A 53 7.23 -7.68 -4.06
N ILE A 54 6.21 -7.20 -4.77
CA ILE A 54 5.71 -7.76 -6.02
C ILE A 54 6.06 -6.81 -7.17
N SER A 55 6.69 -7.33 -8.22
CA SER A 55 7.11 -6.54 -9.38
C SER A 55 7.20 -7.40 -10.64
N PRO A 56 6.89 -6.85 -11.84
CA PRO A 56 7.17 -7.52 -13.11
C PRO A 56 8.66 -7.65 -13.44
N VAL A 57 9.53 -6.98 -12.67
CA VAL A 57 10.99 -7.07 -12.80
C VAL A 57 11.53 -7.72 -11.55
N ALA A 58 12.13 -8.88 -11.70
CA ALA A 58 12.61 -9.68 -10.58
C ALA A 58 13.92 -9.15 -9.93
N GLU A 59 14.74 -8.46 -10.70
CA GLU A 59 16.08 -8.03 -10.30
C GLU A 59 16.07 -6.57 -9.84
N LEU A 60 15.63 -6.30 -8.60
CA LEU A 60 15.63 -4.96 -8.01
C LEU A 60 16.39 -4.96 -6.67
N ASP A 61 17.11 -3.86 -6.42
CA ASP A 61 17.80 -3.55 -5.17
C ASP A 61 17.11 -2.30 -4.56
N PHE A 62 16.14 -2.52 -3.69
CA PHE A 62 15.38 -1.44 -3.05
C PHE A 62 15.99 -1.02 -1.72
N ASP A 63 16.64 -1.93 -1.00
CA ASP A 63 17.30 -1.63 0.26
C ASP A 63 18.72 -1.03 0.10
N GLY A 64 19.25 -1.05 -1.13
CA GLY A 64 20.53 -0.43 -1.47
C GLY A 64 21.76 -1.23 -0.99
N ASN A 65 21.61 -2.54 -0.75
CA ASN A 65 22.69 -3.39 -0.29
C ASN A 65 23.62 -3.90 -1.42
N GLY A 66 23.25 -3.62 -2.68
CA GLY A 66 23.98 -4.04 -3.88
C GLY A 66 23.63 -5.44 -4.38
N LEU A 67 22.63 -6.09 -3.80
CA LEU A 67 22.06 -7.34 -4.26
C LEU A 67 20.70 -7.10 -4.93
N LEU A 68 20.42 -7.79 -6.02
CA LEU A 68 19.16 -7.66 -6.76
C LEU A 68 18.17 -8.72 -6.27
N ASP A 69 17.83 -8.71 -4.98
CA ASP A 69 17.11 -9.80 -4.31
C ASP A 69 15.93 -9.35 -3.45
N ASP A 70 15.42 -8.13 -3.68
CA ASP A 70 14.32 -7.59 -2.87
C ASP A 70 12.92 -7.96 -3.37
N VAL A 71 12.80 -8.47 -4.61
CA VAL A 71 11.50 -8.89 -5.18
C VAL A 71 11.18 -10.32 -4.75
N ASP A 72 10.05 -10.49 -4.08
CA ASP A 72 9.59 -11.80 -3.58
C ASP A 72 8.81 -12.58 -4.63
N ALA A 73 8.07 -11.88 -5.51
CA ALA A 73 7.24 -12.53 -6.52
C ALA A 73 6.99 -11.66 -7.76
N ASP A 74 6.71 -12.33 -8.89
CA ASP A 74 6.24 -11.68 -10.11
C ASP A 74 4.83 -11.08 -9.92
N ALA A 75 4.52 -10.02 -10.65
CA ALA A 75 3.26 -9.30 -10.53
C ALA A 75 2.12 -10.03 -11.25
N THR A 76 1.58 -11.03 -10.60
CA THR A 76 0.41 -11.81 -11.05
C THR A 76 -0.70 -11.81 -9.99
N PRO A 77 -1.97 -12.01 -10.39
CA PRO A 77 -3.08 -12.13 -9.44
C PRO A 77 -2.84 -13.24 -8.41
N GLU A 78 -2.29 -14.39 -8.82
CA GLU A 78 -2.06 -15.54 -7.94
C GLU A 78 -1.00 -15.24 -6.87
N ASN A 79 0.05 -14.49 -7.23
CA ASN A 79 1.09 -14.10 -6.28
C ASN A 79 0.60 -13.03 -5.30
N LEU A 80 -0.26 -12.12 -5.75
CA LEU A 80 -0.88 -11.14 -4.85
C LEU A 80 -1.89 -11.80 -3.91
N GLU A 81 -2.70 -12.74 -4.41
CA GLU A 81 -3.59 -13.58 -3.59
C GLU A 81 -2.80 -14.30 -2.51
N PHE A 82 -1.75 -15.02 -2.88
CA PHE A 82 -0.89 -15.73 -1.93
C PHE A 82 -0.30 -14.79 -0.87
N ALA A 83 0.20 -13.63 -1.28
CA ALA A 83 0.77 -12.67 -0.34
C ALA A 83 -0.26 -12.17 0.67
N ILE A 84 -1.51 -11.95 0.25
CA ILE A 84 -2.59 -11.48 1.13
C ILE A 84 -3.10 -12.62 2.01
N THR A 85 -3.47 -13.76 1.42
CA THR A 85 -4.25 -14.80 2.12
C THR A 85 -3.39 -15.80 2.88
N GLU A 86 -2.14 -16.03 2.44
CA GLU A 86 -1.24 -17.03 3.03
C GLU A 86 -0.07 -16.37 3.76
N TRP A 87 0.75 -15.59 3.06
CA TRP A 87 1.93 -15.00 3.70
C TRP A 87 1.57 -14.00 4.82
N ALA A 88 0.52 -13.20 4.63
CA ALA A 88 0.07 -12.24 5.64
C ALA A 88 -0.80 -12.84 6.76
N GLN A 89 -1.12 -14.13 6.75
CA GLN A 89 -2.07 -14.77 7.68
C GLN A 89 -1.76 -14.51 9.17
N ASN A 90 -0.49 -14.38 9.53
CA ASN A 90 -0.06 -14.11 10.91
C ASN A 90 0.23 -12.60 11.16
N ALA A 91 -0.23 -11.71 10.29
CA ALA A 91 -0.04 -10.29 10.50
C ALA A 91 -0.98 -9.74 11.58
N SER A 92 -0.48 -8.85 12.44
CA SER A 92 -1.34 -8.08 13.35
C SER A 92 -2.05 -6.92 12.61
N ALA A 93 -1.42 -6.42 11.58
CA ALA A 93 -1.95 -5.45 10.63
C ALA A 93 -1.25 -5.64 9.29
N LEU A 94 -1.95 -5.38 8.19
CA LEU A 94 -1.41 -5.46 6.85
C LEU A 94 -1.55 -4.12 6.15
N ILE A 95 -0.45 -3.61 5.60
CA ILE A 95 -0.45 -2.53 4.63
C ILE A 95 -0.35 -3.15 3.25
N VAL A 96 -1.22 -2.77 2.34
CA VAL A 96 -1.11 -3.09 0.90
C VAL A 96 -0.96 -1.79 0.14
N TYR A 97 0.16 -1.64 -0.54
CA TYR A 97 0.44 -0.47 -1.38
C TYR A 97 0.50 -0.89 -2.84
N LEU A 98 -0.42 -0.33 -3.64
CA LEU A 98 -0.52 -0.56 -5.08
C LEU A 98 -0.19 0.74 -5.82
N THR A 99 0.70 0.69 -6.80
CA THR A 99 1.03 1.87 -7.62
C THR A 99 1.42 1.50 -9.03
N ASP A 100 0.89 2.18 -10.00
CA ASP A 100 1.12 2.26 -11.44
C ASP A 100 -0.18 2.65 -12.16
N HIS A 101 -0.51 1.99 -13.28
CA HIS A 101 -1.74 2.21 -14.03
C HIS A 101 -2.95 1.60 -13.35
N GLY A 102 -4.07 2.29 -13.44
CA GLY A 102 -5.37 1.81 -12.99
C GLY A 102 -6.48 2.23 -13.93
N GLY A 103 -7.63 1.62 -13.77
CA GLY A 103 -8.86 1.89 -14.47
C GLY A 103 -10.07 1.80 -13.54
N TYR A 104 -11.26 1.88 -14.12
CA TYR A 104 -12.50 1.78 -13.36
C TYR A 104 -12.66 0.38 -12.75
N GLY A 105 -12.47 0.27 -11.43
CA GLY A 105 -12.55 -0.99 -10.69
C GLY A 105 -11.41 -1.98 -10.96
N GLU A 106 -10.31 -1.55 -11.59
CA GLU A 106 -9.18 -2.42 -11.99
C GLU A 106 -7.83 -1.76 -11.71
N PHE A 107 -6.86 -2.56 -11.30
CA PHE A 107 -5.44 -2.20 -11.17
C PHE A 107 -4.60 -3.06 -12.13
N VAL A 108 -3.62 -2.45 -12.78
CA VAL A 108 -2.71 -3.14 -13.70
C VAL A 108 -1.51 -3.68 -12.94
N LEU A 109 -1.49 -4.99 -12.71
CA LEU A 109 -0.36 -5.66 -12.06
C LEU A 109 0.86 -5.75 -12.99
N ASN A 110 0.63 -6.20 -14.23
CA ASN A 110 1.70 -6.42 -15.20
C ASN A 110 1.15 -6.26 -16.62
N ALA A 111 1.80 -5.45 -17.43
CA ALA A 111 1.46 -5.28 -18.86
C ALA A 111 2.65 -5.54 -19.77
N THR A 112 3.68 -6.26 -19.31
CA THR A 112 4.87 -6.60 -20.12
C THR A 112 4.64 -7.80 -21.04
N GLY A 113 3.59 -8.58 -20.83
CA GLY A 113 3.21 -9.74 -21.65
C GLY A 113 2.28 -9.40 -22.82
N ALA A 114 1.83 -10.45 -23.50
CA ALA A 114 0.86 -10.32 -24.60
C ALA A 114 -0.54 -9.89 -24.09
N GLU A 115 -0.85 -10.24 -22.84
CA GLU A 115 -2.08 -9.86 -22.15
C GLU A 115 -1.70 -9.21 -20.82
N SER A 116 -2.42 -8.14 -20.44
CA SER A 116 -2.21 -7.49 -19.15
C SER A 116 -2.76 -8.36 -18.02
N GLN A 117 -1.99 -8.46 -16.92
CA GLN A 117 -2.44 -9.03 -15.67
C GLN A 117 -3.14 -7.93 -14.87
N LEU A 118 -4.39 -8.13 -14.54
CA LEU A 118 -5.22 -7.16 -13.82
C LEU A 118 -5.74 -7.76 -12.53
N VAL A 119 -6.00 -6.90 -11.54
CA VAL A 119 -6.79 -7.25 -10.37
C VAL A 119 -7.99 -6.32 -10.25
N GLY A 120 -9.18 -6.91 -10.18
CA GLY A 120 -10.42 -6.19 -9.98
C GLY A 120 -10.71 -5.93 -8.50
N VAL A 121 -11.48 -4.87 -8.23
CA VAL A 121 -11.88 -4.51 -6.85
C VAL A 121 -12.56 -5.67 -6.11
N GLY A 122 -13.48 -6.38 -6.75
CA GLY A 122 -14.19 -7.51 -6.11
C GLY A 122 -13.28 -8.71 -5.81
N GLN A 123 -12.24 -8.92 -6.60
CA GLN A 123 -11.23 -9.95 -6.35
C GLN A 123 -10.36 -9.57 -5.13
N LEU A 124 -9.93 -8.32 -5.07
CA LEU A 124 -9.16 -7.81 -3.94
C LEU A 124 -9.97 -7.82 -2.64
N ASP A 125 -11.25 -7.46 -2.72
CA ASP A 125 -12.19 -7.52 -1.59
C ASP A 125 -12.31 -8.94 -1.03
N GLN A 126 -12.50 -9.93 -1.88
CA GLN A 126 -12.57 -11.34 -1.49
C GLN A 126 -11.31 -11.81 -0.75
N TRP A 127 -10.12 -11.41 -1.22
CA TRP A 127 -8.86 -11.78 -0.57
C TRP A 127 -8.71 -11.08 0.79
N PHE A 128 -9.09 -9.82 0.89
CA PHE A 128 -9.09 -9.08 2.15
C PHE A 128 -10.08 -9.67 3.16
N ASP A 129 -11.27 -10.03 2.72
CA ASP A 129 -12.28 -10.69 3.55
C ASP A 129 -11.78 -12.03 4.09
N THR A 130 -11.12 -12.83 3.25
CA THR A 130 -10.52 -14.10 3.64
C THR A 130 -9.49 -13.87 4.75
N LEU A 131 -8.52 -12.97 4.56
CA LEU A 131 -7.52 -12.66 5.57
C LEU A 131 -8.16 -12.15 6.88
N GLN A 132 -9.13 -11.23 6.79
CA GLN A 132 -9.77 -10.65 7.97
C GLN A 132 -10.62 -11.65 8.73
N SER A 133 -11.31 -12.55 8.02
CA SER A 133 -12.09 -13.62 8.64
C SER A 133 -11.21 -14.61 9.39
N ASP A 134 -10.01 -14.90 8.88
CA ASP A 134 -9.11 -15.89 9.43
C ASP A 134 -8.25 -15.31 10.58
N SER A 135 -7.82 -14.08 10.48
CA SER A 135 -6.85 -13.49 11.40
C SER A 135 -7.38 -12.31 12.23
N GLY A 136 -8.44 -11.64 11.78
CA GLY A 136 -8.90 -10.38 12.36
C GLY A 136 -7.92 -9.21 12.12
N ALA A 137 -6.96 -9.34 11.22
CA ALA A 137 -5.96 -8.31 10.95
C ALA A 137 -6.61 -7.01 10.43
N ARG A 138 -6.17 -5.86 10.92
CA ARG A 138 -6.51 -4.59 10.31
C ARG A 138 -5.82 -4.48 8.96
N ILE A 139 -6.56 -4.14 7.92
CA ILE A 139 -6.00 -3.89 6.58
C ILE A 139 -5.99 -2.39 6.29
N THR A 140 -4.89 -1.92 5.72
CA THR A 140 -4.76 -0.56 5.19
C THR A 140 -4.32 -0.64 3.73
N LEU A 141 -5.23 -0.32 2.82
CA LEU A 141 -4.89 -0.17 1.40
C LEU A 141 -4.46 1.27 1.14
N ILE A 142 -3.33 1.44 0.46
CA ILE A 142 -2.87 2.71 -0.11
C ILE A 142 -2.75 2.48 -1.61
N TYR A 143 -3.61 3.14 -2.39
CA TYR A 143 -3.72 2.87 -3.82
C TYR A 143 -3.51 4.16 -4.63
N ASP A 144 -2.39 4.22 -5.36
CA ASP A 144 -2.02 5.36 -6.21
C ASP A 144 -2.02 4.98 -7.69
N ALA A 145 -3.15 5.23 -8.33
CA ALA A 145 -3.36 5.01 -9.75
C ALA A 145 -4.54 5.86 -10.26
N CYS A 146 -4.65 5.97 -11.58
CA CYS A 146 -5.82 6.58 -12.21
C CYS A 146 -7.10 5.88 -11.75
N GLN A 147 -8.14 6.65 -11.46
CA GLN A 147 -9.48 6.16 -11.05
C GLN A 147 -9.46 5.26 -9.79
N SER A 148 -8.43 5.36 -8.97
CA SER A 148 -8.26 4.54 -7.76
C SER A 148 -9.44 4.66 -6.79
N GLY A 149 -10.13 5.80 -6.75
CA GLY A 149 -11.30 6.02 -5.91
C GLY A 149 -12.49 5.12 -6.20
N THR A 150 -12.51 4.46 -7.36
CA THR A 150 -13.55 3.48 -7.71
C THR A 150 -13.44 2.17 -6.91
N PHE A 151 -12.42 2.04 -6.09
CA PHE A 151 -12.25 0.92 -5.17
C PHE A 151 -12.92 1.14 -3.82
N VAL A 152 -13.21 2.38 -3.43
CA VAL A 152 -13.66 2.72 -2.07
C VAL A 152 -14.94 2.00 -1.67
N ASP A 153 -15.98 2.08 -2.49
CA ASP A 153 -17.28 1.48 -2.21
C ASP A 153 -17.36 -0.04 -2.46
N GLY A 154 -16.32 -0.60 -3.08
CA GLY A 154 -16.19 -2.04 -3.35
C GLY A 154 -15.33 -2.80 -2.34
N LEU A 155 -14.72 -2.13 -1.35
CA LEU A 155 -13.81 -2.72 -0.37
C LEU A 155 -14.35 -2.60 1.05
N LEU A 156 -15.58 -3.03 1.29
CA LEU A 156 -16.22 -2.96 2.60
C LEU A 156 -15.74 -4.11 3.51
N PRO A 157 -15.29 -3.84 4.74
CA PRO A 157 -14.79 -4.89 5.63
C PRO A 157 -15.94 -5.78 6.15
N PRO A 158 -15.65 -7.05 6.48
CA PRO A 158 -16.57 -7.89 7.25
C PRO A 158 -16.88 -7.29 8.61
N ASP A 159 -18.08 -7.57 9.13
CA ASP A 159 -18.54 -7.06 10.43
C ASP A 159 -17.50 -7.30 11.55
N GLY A 160 -17.16 -6.25 12.25
CA GLY A 160 -16.24 -6.33 13.41
C GLY A 160 -14.75 -6.31 13.04
N THR A 161 -14.40 -6.12 11.77
CA THR A 161 -13.01 -5.93 11.32
C THR A 161 -12.76 -4.50 10.88
N GLU A 162 -11.47 -4.10 10.81
CA GLU A 162 -11.06 -2.74 10.45
C GLU A 162 -10.35 -2.75 9.08
N ARG A 163 -10.88 -1.96 8.14
CA ARG A 163 -10.24 -1.73 6.84
C ARG A 163 -10.19 -0.26 6.54
N ILE A 164 -9.00 0.23 6.20
CA ILE A 164 -8.77 1.61 5.80
C ILE A 164 -8.44 1.59 4.31
N VAL A 165 -9.17 2.37 3.53
CA VAL A 165 -8.94 2.53 2.08
C VAL A 165 -8.53 3.98 1.82
N LEU A 166 -7.30 4.16 1.37
CA LEU A 166 -6.75 5.44 0.95
C LEU A 166 -6.39 5.37 -0.53
N THR A 167 -7.01 6.22 -1.34
CA THR A 167 -6.75 6.34 -2.77
C THR A 167 -6.20 7.70 -3.13
N SER A 168 -5.34 7.77 -4.13
CA SER A 168 -4.70 9.03 -4.56
C SER A 168 -5.62 9.93 -5.38
N ALA A 169 -6.57 9.35 -6.07
CA ALA A 169 -7.52 10.03 -6.94
C ALA A 169 -8.94 9.55 -6.68
N SER A 170 -9.96 10.29 -7.13
CA SER A 170 -11.33 9.79 -7.18
C SER A 170 -11.59 9.09 -8.54
N ASN A 171 -12.31 9.72 -9.45
CA ASN A 171 -12.54 9.17 -10.80
C ASN A 171 -11.63 9.79 -11.86
N GLU A 172 -10.77 10.74 -11.47
CA GLU A 172 -9.80 11.41 -12.32
C GLU A 172 -8.48 10.62 -12.43
N PRO A 173 -7.60 10.99 -13.38
CA PRO A 173 -6.24 10.46 -13.44
C PRO A 173 -5.42 10.80 -12.20
N ALA A 174 -4.58 9.88 -11.74
CA ALA A 174 -3.48 10.15 -10.82
C ALA A 174 -2.28 10.71 -11.59
N LEU A 175 -1.56 11.66 -10.99
CA LEU A 175 -0.44 12.33 -11.62
C LEU A 175 0.89 11.98 -10.96
N PHE A 176 1.86 11.62 -11.79
CA PHE A 176 3.24 11.36 -11.41
C PHE A 176 4.16 12.31 -12.18
N LEU A 177 4.26 13.54 -11.71
CA LEU A 177 5.07 14.57 -12.35
C LEU A 177 6.52 14.50 -11.88
N GLU A 178 7.43 15.12 -12.65
CA GLU A 178 8.88 15.19 -12.34
C GLU A 178 9.48 13.80 -12.01
N GLY A 179 9.13 12.79 -12.78
CA GLY A 179 9.60 11.43 -12.56
C GLY A 179 9.17 10.85 -11.21
N GLY A 180 7.95 11.19 -10.77
CA GLY A 180 7.32 10.67 -9.55
C GLY A 180 7.60 11.47 -8.29
N VAL A 181 8.50 12.46 -8.29
CA VAL A 181 8.79 13.30 -7.09
C VAL A 181 7.58 14.16 -6.71
N LEU A 182 6.84 14.62 -7.71
CA LEU A 182 5.57 15.30 -7.51
C LEU A 182 4.44 14.31 -7.79
N SER A 183 4.09 13.52 -6.79
CA SER A 183 3.00 12.54 -6.81
C SER A 183 2.42 12.36 -5.42
N PHE A 184 1.23 11.78 -5.35
CA PHE A 184 0.60 11.43 -4.08
C PHE A 184 1.51 10.49 -3.25
N SER A 185 1.96 9.42 -3.87
CA SER A 185 2.80 8.40 -3.22
C SER A 185 4.10 8.98 -2.66
N TYR A 186 4.80 9.80 -3.43
CA TYR A 186 6.07 10.37 -2.96
C TYR A 186 5.87 11.21 -1.69
N GLN A 187 4.86 12.08 -1.68
CA GLN A 187 4.57 12.93 -0.54
C GLN A 187 4.09 12.14 0.67
N PHE A 188 3.24 11.14 0.45
CA PHE A 188 2.76 10.25 1.50
C PHE A 188 3.92 9.50 2.17
N TRP A 189 4.73 8.80 1.38
CA TRP A 189 5.82 7.99 1.91
C TRP A 189 6.96 8.83 2.48
N ALA A 190 7.20 10.06 1.97
CA ALA A 190 8.12 11.00 2.57
C ALA A 190 7.67 11.40 3.99
N ALA A 191 6.39 11.69 4.17
CA ALA A 191 5.87 12.03 5.49
C ALA A 191 5.90 10.82 6.44
N VAL A 192 5.60 9.60 5.96
CA VAL A 192 5.77 8.35 6.71
C VAL A 192 7.21 8.16 7.13
N PHE A 193 8.17 8.36 6.21
CA PHE A 193 9.60 8.23 6.51
C PHE A 193 10.02 9.11 7.69
N TYR A 194 9.60 10.37 7.72
CA TYR A 194 10.03 11.31 8.75
C TYR A 194 9.23 11.25 10.05
N LYS A 195 7.94 10.92 10.00
CA LYS A 195 7.02 11.06 11.13
C LYS A 195 6.29 9.78 11.54
N GLY A 196 6.11 8.83 10.60
CA GLY A 196 5.36 7.59 10.83
C GLY A 196 3.86 7.76 11.09
N ASN A 197 3.31 8.96 11.12
CA ASN A 197 1.89 9.20 11.37
C ASN A 197 1.10 9.18 10.06
N PHE A 198 0.06 8.33 10.01
CA PHE A 198 -0.77 8.13 8.83
C PHE A 198 -1.53 9.40 8.41
N TYR A 199 -2.15 10.10 9.38
CA TYR A 199 -2.94 11.28 9.07
C TYR A 199 -2.08 12.45 8.55
N ASP A 200 -0.90 12.67 9.13
CA ASP A 200 0.04 13.67 8.66
C ASP A 200 0.53 13.35 7.24
N ALA A 201 0.74 12.05 6.94
CA ALA A 201 1.14 11.60 5.61
C ALA A 201 0.01 11.81 4.57
N TYR A 202 -1.23 11.46 4.95
CA TYR A 202 -2.40 11.76 4.12
C TYR A 202 -2.54 13.26 3.83
N LEU A 203 -2.40 14.11 4.86
CA LEU A 203 -2.50 15.56 4.69
C LEU A 203 -1.41 16.11 3.77
N ALA A 204 -0.16 15.67 3.95
CA ALA A 204 0.96 16.09 3.13
C ALA A 204 0.75 15.76 1.64
N ALA A 205 0.33 14.53 1.36
CA ALA A 205 0.02 14.09 0.00
C ALA A 205 -1.18 14.82 -0.60
N ARG A 206 -2.28 14.92 0.17
CA ARG A 206 -3.49 15.63 -0.27
C ARG A 206 -3.21 17.09 -0.60
N ASP A 207 -2.54 17.82 0.30
CA ASP A 207 -2.34 19.26 0.15
C ASP A 207 -1.39 19.58 -1.00
N GLN A 208 -0.42 18.70 -1.28
CA GLN A 208 0.47 18.84 -2.44
C GLN A 208 -0.25 18.59 -3.77
N MET A 209 -1.22 17.67 -3.80
CA MET A 209 -1.87 17.23 -5.05
C MET A 209 -3.28 17.80 -5.25
N GLN A 210 -3.83 18.57 -4.29
CA GLN A 210 -5.24 18.99 -4.28
C GLN A 210 -5.70 19.84 -5.47
N ALA A 211 -4.76 20.45 -6.20
CA ALA A 211 -5.08 21.22 -7.41
C ALA A 211 -5.35 20.31 -8.63
N GLU A 212 -4.83 19.08 -8.60
CA GLU A 212 -4.76 18.20 -9.75
C GLU A 212 -5.61 16.92 -9.57
N GLN A 213 -5.69 16.42 -8.35
CA GLN A 213 -6.41 15.20 -8.03
C GLN A 213 -7.00 15.24 -6.62
N ARG A 214 -8.04 14.43 -6.40
CA ARG A 214 -8.77 14.38 -5.14
C ARG A 214 -8.62 13.03 -4.46
N PRO A 215 -7.72 12.92 -3.47
CA PRO A 215 -7.58 11.71 -2.68
C PRO A 215 -8.86 11.40 -1.87
N LEU A 216 -9.17 10.11 -1.76
CA LEU A 216 -10.29 9.61 -0.96
C LEU A 216 -9.75 8.77 0.19
N LEU A 217 -10.30 8.99 1.38
CA LEU A 217 -10.00 8.25 2.59
C LEU A 217 -11.32 7.74 3.20
N ASP A 218 -11.50 6.43 3.20
CA ASP A 218 -12.50 5.73 3.99
C ASP A 218 -11.78 4.93 5.08
N ALA A 219 -11.98 5.30 6.33
CA ALA A 219 -11.34 4.66 7.48
C ALA A 219 -12.31 3.98 8.42
N ASN A 220 -13.61 4.27 8.29
CA ASN A 220 -14.65 3.62 9.05
C ASN A 220 -15.26 2.40 8.32
N GLY A 221 -14.85 2.18 7.06
CA GLY A 221 -15.27 1.02 6.27
C GLY A 221 -16.71 1.05 5.79
N ASN A 222 -17.30 2.25 5.65
CA ASN A 222 -18.70 2.38 5.22
C ASN A 222 -18.86 2.68 3.71
N GLY A 223 -17.75 2.79 2.96
CA GLY A 223 -17.75 3.10 1.52
C GLY A 223 -17.94 4.57 1.19
N ILE A 224 -17.99 5.45 2.19
CA ILE A 224 -18.18 6.90 2.02
C ILE A 224 -16.91 7.63 2.48
N ALA A 225 -16.10 8.02 1.52
CA ALA A 225 -14.82 8.63 1.83
C ALA A 225 -14.90 10.09 2.29
N ASN A 226 -13.86 10.52 2.99
CA ASN A 226 -13.60 11.88 3.42
C ASN A 226 -14.57 12.44 4.45
N GLU A 227 -15.26 11.59 5.17
CA GLU A 227 -16.07 11.99 6.30
C GLU A 227 -15.22 12.53 7.46
N LYS A 228 -15.85 13.18 8.39
CA LYS A 228 -15.17 13.67 9.59
C LYS A 228 -14.64 12.51 10.44
N GLU A 229 -15.38 11.41 10.50
CA GLU A 229 -15.03 10.20 11.24
C GLU A 229 -13.80 9.54 10.72
N ASP A 230 -13.65 9.42 9.40
CA ASP A 230 -12.44 8.86 8.77
C ASP A 230 -11.17 9.55 9.27
N LYS A 231 -11.20 10.89 9.26
CA LYS A 231 -10.07 11.71 9.70
C LYS A 231 -9.75 11.52 11.18
N LEU A 232 -10.79 11.38 12.02
CA LEU A 232 -10.60 11.16 13.45
C LEU A 232 -10.01 9.78 13.75
N LEU A 233 -10.45 8.75 13.03
CA LEU A 233 -9.98 7.39 13.21
C LEU A 233 -8.48 7.25 12.89
N VAL A 234 -8.00 7.91 11.84
CA VAL A 234 -6.61 7.77 11.41
C VAL A 234 -5.61 8.68 12.15
N GLN A 235 -6.07 9.65 12.95
CA GLN A 235 -5.17 10.56 13.69
C GLN A 235 -4.24 9.86 14.66
N GLY A 236 -4.69 8.74 15.24
CA GLY A 236 -3.90 7.93 16.18
C GLY A 236 -3.10 6.81 15.54
N ILE A 237 -3.20 6.63 14.21
CA ILE A 237 -2.56 5.53 13.52
C ILE A 237 -1.14 5.90 13.14
N THR A 238 -0.20 5.04 13.50
CA THR A 238 1.19 5.12 13.07
C THR A 238 1.52 3.96 12.13
N ILE A 239 2.26 4.25 11.09
CA ILE A 239 2.89 3.26 10.23
C ILE A 239 4.26 2.98 10.84
N GLY A 240 4.41 1.79 11.40
CA GLY A 240 5.64 1.41 12.08
C GLY A 240 5.43 0.19 12.96
N ARG A 241 6.52 -0.41 13.42
CA ARG A 241 6.52 -1.54 14.36
C ARG A 241 6.18 -1.12 15.80
N GLY A 242 5.24 -0.25 16.00
CA GLY A 242 4.87 0.24 17.32
C GLY A 242 6.08 0.91 17.98
N ALA A 243 6.02 2.19 18.29
CA ALA A 243 7.02 2.80 19.12
C ALA A 243 7.18 1.92 20.36
N VAL A 244 8.35 1.31 20.54
CA VAL A 244 8.80 0.98 21.89
C VAL A 244 8.66 2.30 22.61
N ALA A 245 7.68 2.39 23.52
CA ALA A 245 7.52 3.57 24.34
C ALA A 245 8.91 3.92 24.84
N ALA A 246 9.43 5.07 24.40
CA ALA A 246 10.68 5.56 24.92
C ALA A 246 10.44 5.64 26.41
N SER A 247 11.07 4.76 27.16
CA SER A 247 11.11 4.85 28.61
C SER A 247 11.75 6.20 28.88
N VAL A 248 10.93 7.16 29.29
CA VAL A 248 11.42 8.42 29.84
C VAL A 248 12.30 8.01 31.04
N PRO A 249 13.61 8.25 31.00
CA PRO A 249 14.43 7.99 32.15
C PRO A 249 13.95 8.87 33.31
N PRO A 250 14.03 8.39 34.53
CA PRO A 250 13.55 9.10 35.72
C PRO A 250 14.24 10.42 35.96
#